data_16a6643142f00e24538c4075e549f326
#
_entry.id   16a6643142f00e24538c4075e549f326
#
_cell.length_a   1.000
_cell.length_b   1.000
_cell.length_c   1.000
_cell.angle_alpha   90.00
_cell.angle_beta   90.00
_cell.angle_gamma   90.00
#
_symmetry.space_group_name_H-M   'P 1'
#
loop_
_entity.id
_entity.type
_entity.pdbx_description
1 polymer ?
#
loop_
_entity_poly.entity_id
_entity_poly.type
_entity_poly.pdbx_seq_one_letter_code
_entity_poly.pdbx_strand_id
1 'polypeptide(L)'
;MIIDAHQHFWQPLRGDYGWMPEDNPTLNRAYAPKDLLPILTRHNIGGTILVQAAPSVEETEYMLGLADGCDAILGVVGWVDFETPSQRQTLARLSQHPKFLGVRPMIQDIPDVNWMLRADIQWAFESICQLDLSFDALGFPQHLPNFLTLAKW
;
A
#
# COMPACT_ATOMS: atom_id res chain seq x y z
N MET A 1 -0.23 22.96 5.05
CA MET A 1 -0.84 21.76 5.68
C MET A 1 0.26 20.71 5.82
N ILE A 2 0.33 20.01 6.96
CA ILE A 2 1.25 18.88 7.18
C ILE A 2 0.44 17.61 6.90
N ILE A 3 1.02 16.67 6.15
CA ILE A 3 0.41 15.37 5.83
C ILE A 3 1.32 14.27 6.37
N ASP A 4 0.75 13.31 7.09
CA ASP A 4 1.41 12.05 7.40
C ASP A 4 1.37 11.16 6.15
N ALA A 5 2.51 10.99 5.49
CA ALA A 5 2.59 10.33 4.20
C ALA A 5 2.57 8.80 4.27
N HIS A 6 2.56 8.21 5.48
CA HIS A 6 2.65 6.75 5.59
C HIS A 6 2.18 6.26 6.97
N GLN A 7 0.97 5.69 7.02
CA GLN A 7 0.46 5.01 8.20
C GLN A 7 -0.38 3.80 7.79
N HIS A 8 -0.69 2.94 8.76
CA HIS A 8 -1.45 1.71 8.54
C HIS A 8 -2.63 1.63 9.49
N PHE A 9 -3.75 1.11 8.98
CA PHE A 9 -4.83 0.54 9.77
C PHE A 9 -4.94 -0.95 9.48
N TRP A 10 -5.35 -1.72 10.46
CA TRP A 10 -5.59 -3.15 10.27
C TRP A 10 -6.66 -3.68 11.20
N GLN A 11 -7.27 -4.79 10.80
CA GLN A 11 -8.28 -5.53 11.56
C GLN A 11 -7.88 -7.01 11.58
N PRO A 12 -7.29 -7.53 12.70
CA PRO A 12 -6.75 -8.90 12.75
C PRO A 12 -7.77 -9.99 12.38
N LEU A 13 -9.06 -9.77 12.65
CA LEU A 13 -10.12 -10.71 12.29
C LEU A 13 -10.27 -10.96 10.78
N ARG A 14 -9.64 -10.15 9.93
CA ARG A 14 -9.60 -10.37 8.48
C ARG A 14 -8.73 -11.59 8.11
N GLY A 15 -7.70 -11.88 8.92
CA GLY A 15 -6.84 -13.05 8.74
C GLY A 15 -5.78 -12.93 7.64
N ASP A 16 -5.60 -11.75 7.03
CA ASP A 16 -4.65 -11.53 5.93
C ASP A 16 -3.30 -10.93 6.35
N TYR A 17 -3.10 -10.70 7.66
CA TYR A 17 -1.86 -10.13 8.22
C TYR A 17 -0.90 -11.23 8.71
N GLY A 18 -0.33 -12.02 7.79
CA GLY A 18 0.55 -13.14 8.13
C GLY A 18 1.83 -12.78 8.89
N TRP A 19 2.21 -11.51 8.89
CA TRP A 19 3.36 -10.98 9.62
C TRP A 19 3.06 -10.70 11.11
N MET A 20 1.77 -10.65 11.51
CA MET A 20 1.35 -10.20 12.83
C MET A 20 1.59 -11.30 13.87
N PRO A 21 2.38 -11.04 14.95
CA PRO A 21 2.59 -12.01 16.00
C PRO A 21 1.32 -12.15 16.87
N GLU A 22 0.87 -13.38 17.09
CA GLU A 22 -0.34 -13.69 17.85
C GLU A 22 -0.23 -13.30 19.33
N ASP A 23 0.98 -13.37 19.89
CA ASP A 23 1.28 -13.11 21.30
C ASP A 23 1.59 -11.65 21.63
N ASN A 24 1.56 -10.74 20.63
CA ASN A 24 1.79 -9.32 20.84
C ASN A 24 0.47 -8.55 20.95
N PRO A 25 -0.02 -8.24 22.17
CA PRO A 25 -1.32 -7.57 22.35
C PRO A 25 -1.35 -6.12 21.84
N THR A 26 -0.18 -5.53 21.63
CA THR A 26 -0.09 -4.18 21.05
C THR A 26 -0.35 -4.22 19.56
N LEU A 27 0.17 -5.19 18.84
CA LEU A 27 -0.03 -5.34 17.41
C LEU A 27 -1.31 -6.11 17.09
N ASN A 28 -1.58 -7.19 17.83
CA ASN A 28 -2.74 -8.07 17.59
C ASN A 28 -4.05 -7.48 18.13
N ARG A 29 -4.37 -6.26 17.71
CA ARG A 29 -5.65 -5.59 17.93
C ARG A 29 -6.01 -4.75 16.71
N ALA A 30 -7.29 -4.37 16.59
CA ALA A 30 -7.73 -3.46 15.55
C ALA A 30 -7.16 -2.04 15.77
N TYR A 31 -6.71 -1.44 14.68
CA TYR A 31 -6.41 -0.02 14.57
C TYR A 31 -7.24 0.58 13.45
N ALA A 32 -7.94 1.67 13.75
CA ALA A 32 -8.90 2.31 12.87
C ALA A 32 -8.77 3.84 12.93
N PRO A 33 -9.43 4.60 12.06
CA PRO A 33 -9.35 6.06 12.05
C PRO A 33 -9.58 6.72 13.41
N LYS A 34 -10.51 6.20 14.23
CA LYS A 34 -10.79 6.70 15.59
C LYS A 34 -9.56 6.68 16.52
N ASP A 35 -8.60 5.80 16.28
CA ASP A 35 -7.39 5.68 17.11
C ASP A 35 -6.35 6.76 16.72
N LEU A 36 -6.32 7.16 15.43
CA LEU A 36 -5.35 8.11 14.87
C LEU A 36 -5.85 9.57 14.90
N LEU A 37 -7.13 9.83 14.66
CA LEU A 37 -7.69 11.19 14.54
C LEU A 37 -7.33 12.11 15.72
N PRO A 38 -7.38 11.66 17.01
CA PRO A 38 -6.96 12.50 18.12
C PRO A 38 -5.47 12.88 18.08
N ILE A 39 -4.63 12.03 17.51
CA ILE A 39 -3.19 12.26 17.37
C ILE A 39 -2.94 13.29 16.28
N LEU A 40 -3.58 13.13 15.10
CA LEU A 40 -3.50 14.11 14.02
C LEU A 40 -3.92 15.51 14.50
N THR A 41 -5.03 15.60 15.22
CA THR A 41 -5.52 16.86 15.80
C THR A 41 -4.50 17.48 16.76
N ARG A 42 -3.96 16.69 17.70
CA ARG A 42 -2.97 17.15 18.68
C ARG A 42 -1.72 17.75 18.04
N HIS A 43 -1.29 17.17 16.91
CA HIS A 43 -0.07 17.56 16.21
C HIS A 43 -0.30 18.49 15.02
N ASN A 44 -1.52 19.00 14.81
CA ASN A 44 -1.91 19.85 13.68
C ASN A 44 -1.58 19.20 12.30
N ILE A 45 -1.73 17.89 12.19
CA ILE A 45 -1.60 17.15 10.94
C ILE A 45 -2.94 17.19 10.22
N GLY A 46 -2.94 17.70 8.98
CA GLY A 46 -4.17 17.95 8.23
C GLY A 46 -4.75 16.72 7.52
N GLY A 47 -3.99 15.62 7.45
CA GLY A 47 -4.46 14.37 6.86
C GLY A 47 -3.35 13.33 6.75
N THR A 48 -3.70 12.15 6.25
CA THR A 48 -2.78 11.01 6.16
C THR A 48 -2.96 10.23 4.86
N ILE A 49 -1.91 9.52 4.44
CA ILE A 49 -1.95 8.49 3.40
C ILE A 49 -1.98 7.13 4.09
N LEU A 50 -3.00 6.36 3.78
CA LEU A 50 -3.17 5.00 4.29
C LEU A 50 -2.48 4.01 3.36
N VAL A 51 -1.52 3.28 3.89
CA VAL A 51 -0.69 2.34 3.12
C VAL A 51 -1.03 0.92 3.50
N GLN A 52 -1.03 0.01 2.52
CA GLN A 52 -1.34 -1.41 2.73
C GLN A 52 -0.42 -2.05 3.79
N ALA A 53 -0.96 -2.96 4.59
CA ALA A 53 -0.27 -3.77 5.59
C ALA A 53 -0.32 -5.28 5.28
N ALA A 54 -1.13 -5.70 4.30
CA ALA A 54 -1.21 -7.06 3.81
C ALA A 54 -1.17 -7.12 2.28
N PRO A 55 -0.58 -8.17 1.67
CA PRO A 55 -0.50 -8.32 0.22
C PRO A 55 -1.81 -8.93 -0.34
N SER A 56 -2.91 -8.18 -0.25
CA SER A 56 -4.20 -8.60 -0.78
C SER A 56 -5.00 -7.45 -1.41
N VAL A 57 -5.77 -7.77 -2.43
CA VAL A 57 -6.72 -6.82 -3.06
C VAL A 57 -7.85 -6.52 -2.08
N GLU A 58 -8.26 -7.50 -1.31
CA GLU A 58 -9.31 -7.36 -0.29
C GLU A 58 -8.92 -6.36 0.80
N GLU A 59 -7.63 -6.27 1.17
CA GLU A 59 -7.17 -5.22 2.07
C GLU A 59 -7.21 -3.85 1.39
N THR A 60 -6.81 -3.77 0.14
CA THR A 60 -6.91 -2.52 -0.62
C THR A 60 -8.35 -2.00 -0.65
N GLU A 61 -9.33 -2.88 -0.91
CA GLU A 61 -10.76 -2.52 -0.89
C GLU A 61 -11.24 -2.12 0.51
N TYR A 62 -10.79 -2.81 1.56
CA TYR A 62 -11.06 -2.45 2.94
C TYR A 62 -10.53 -1.04 3.26
N MET A 63 -9.31 -0.73 2.87
CA MET A 63 -8.70 0.60 3.08
C MET A 63 -9.44 1.71 2.33
N LEU A 64 -9.89 1.46 1.09
CA LEU A 64 -10.70 2.41 0.33
C LEU A 64 -12.04 2.66 1.02
N GLY A 65 -12.67 1.62 1.58
CA GLY A 65 -13.88 1.77 2.40
C GLY A 65 -13.65 2.61 3.67
N LEU A 66 -12.49 2.49 4.32
CA LEU A 66 -12.13 3.38 5.44
C LEU A 66 -11.92 4.83 4.97
N ALA A 67 -11.32 5.01 3.81
CA ALA A 67 -11.08 6.33 3.24
C ALA A 67 -12.37 7.04 2.83
N ASP A 68 -13.38 6.31 2.35
CA ASP A 68 -14.70 6.87 2.06
C ASP A 68 -15.41 7.40 3.32
N GLY A 69 -15.20 6.73 4.44
CA GLY A 69 -15.79 7.09 5.73
C GLY A 69 -14.97 8.11 6.56
N CYS A 70 -13.80 8.57 6.07
CA CYS A 70 -12.90 9.42 6.84
C CYS A 70 -12.18 10.45 5.96
N ASP A 71 -12.54 11.72 6.09
CA ASP A 71 -11.95 12.82 5.31
C ASP A 71 -10.46 13.05 5.60
N ALA A 72 -9.98 12.66 6.78
CA ALA A 72 -8.56 12.77 7.11
C ALA A 72 -7.69 11.77 6.33
N ILE A 73 -8.26 10.71 5.76
CA ILE A 73 -7.54 9.83 4.83
C ILE A 73 -7.63 10.46 3.44
N LEU A 74 -6.51 11.06 3.02
CA LEU A 74 -6.41 11.81 1.76
C LEU A 74 -6.14 10.89 0.57
N GLY A 75 -5.57 9.70 0.82
CA GLY A 75 -5.27 8.73 -0.21
C GLY A 75 -4.91 7.36 0.36
N VAL A 76 -4.92 6.38 -0.54
CA VAL A 76 -4.62 4.97 -0.25
C VAL A 76 -3.55 4.48 -1.21
N VAL A 77 -2.50 3.88 -0.67
CA VAL A 77 -1.53 3.08 -1.41
C VAL A 77 -1.82 1.62 -1.13
N GLY A 78 -2.35 0.94 -2.11
CA GLY A 78 -2.84 -0.43 -2.01
C GLY A 78 -1.86 -1.48 -2.53
N TRP A 79 -2.40 -2.63 -2.90
CA TRP A 79 -1.66 -3.76 -3.43
C TRP A 79 -2.44 -4.46 -4.54
N VAL A 80 -1.72 -4.95 -5.55
CA VAL A 80 -2.18 -5.97 -6.51
C VAL A 80 -1.05 -6.95 -6.74
N ASP A 81 -1.38 -8.17 -7.17
CA ASP A 81 -0.38 -9.19 -7.48
C ASP A 81 0.25 -8.92 -8.85
N PHE A 82 1.52 -8.50 -8.86
CA PHE A 82 2.28 -8.22 -10.08
C PHE A 82 2.65 -9.52 -10.85
N GLU A 83 2.68 -10.67 -10.16
CA GLU A 83 2.98 -11.96 -10.80
C GLU A 83 1.78 -12.56 -11.53
N THR A 84 0.60 -11.96 -11.37
CA THR A 84 -0.64 -12.38 -12.02
C THR A 84 -1.11 -11.36 -13.06
N PRO A 85 -0.82 -11.51 -14.36
CA PRO A 85 -1.13 -10.50 -15.39
C PRO A 85 -2.60 -10.13 -15.52
N SER A 86 -3.54 -11.02 -15.13
CA SER A 86 -4.97 -10.70 -15.09
C SER A 86 -5.33 -9.62 -14.08
N GLN A 87 -4.47 -9.35 -13.10
CA GLN A 87 -4.63 -8.26 -12.12
C GLN A 87 -4.49 -6.86 -12.75
N ARG A 88 -4.08 -6.74 -14.01
CA ARG A 88 -4.16 -5.48 -14.76
C ARG A 88 -5.58 -4.88 -14.74
N GLN A 89 -6.60 -5.73 -14.86
CA GLN A 89 -8.00 -5.29 -14.81
C GLN A 89 -8.39 -4.81 -13.40
N THR A 90 -7.90 -5.50 -12.36
CA THR A 90 -8.10 -5.10 -10.97
C THR A 90 -7.45 -3.75 -10.69
N LEU A 91 -6.21 -3.55 -11.13
CA LEU A 91 -5.50 -2.27 -10.98
C LEU A 91 -6.24 -1.13 -11.69
N ALA A 92 -6.70 -1.37 -12.93
CA ALA A 92 -7.50 -0.39 -13.67
C ALA A 92 -8.85 -0.08 -12.99
N ARG A 93 -9.49 -1.06 -12.34
CA ARG A 93 -10.71 -0.84 -11.55
C ARG A 93 -10.43 -0.02 -10.29
N LEU A 94 -9.39 -0.37 -9.54
CA LEU A 94 -9.00 0.34 -8.32
C LEU A 94 -8.62 1.79 -8.61
N SER A 95 -7.96 2.07 -9.73
CA SER A 95 -7.56 3.42 -10.13
C SER A 95 -8.74 4.36 -10.43
N GLN A 96 -9.96 3.84 -10.58
CA GLN A 96 -11.15 4.68 -10.71
C GLN A 96 -11.59 5.30 -9.39
N HIS A 97 -11.08 4.82 -8.26
CA HIS A 97 -11.39 5.38 -6.96
C HIS A 97 -10.56 6.66 -6.73
N PRO A 98 -11.20 7.81 -6.40
CA PRO A 98 -10.50 9.11 -6.35
C PRO A 98 -9.41 9.19 -5.28
N LYS A 99 -9.46 8.33 -4.27
CA LYS A 99 -8.44 8.26 -3.21
C LYS A 99 -7.43 7.13 -3.43
N PHE A 100 -7.49 6.35 -4.52
CA PHE A 100 -6.47 5.35 -4.82
C PHE A 100 -5.29 6.02 -5.51
N LEU A 101 -4.16 6.10 -4.82
CA LEU A 101 -3.00 6.89 -5.27
C LEU A 101 -1.87 6.03 -5.84
N GLY A 102 -1.81 4.76 -5.50
CA GLY A 102 -0.70 3.93 -5.91
C GLY A 102 -0.71 2.53 -5.33
N VAL A 103 0.40 1.83 -5.56
CA VAL A 103 0.60 0.46 -5.08
C VAL A 103 1.98 0.27 -4.44
N ARG A 104 2.03 -0.66 -3.48
CA ARG A 104 3.25 -1.04 -2.77
C ARG A 104 3.38 -2.56 -2.68
N PRO A 105 4.04 -3.22 -3.63
CA PRO A 105 4.43 -4.61 -3.46
C PRO A 105 5.43 -4.75 -2.28
N MET A 106 5.32 -5.86 -1.53
CA MET A 106 6.17 -6.11 -0.36
C MET A 106 7.50 -6.76 -0.81
N ILE A 107 8.31 -5.99 -1.55
CA ILE A 107 9.53 -6.47 -2.22
C ILE A 107 10.57 -6.99 -1.19
N GLN A 108 10.58 -6.42 0.02
CA GLN A 108 11.47 -6.86 1.09
C GLN A 108 11.27 -8.34 1.49
N ASP A 109 10.07 -8.89 1.25
CA ASP A 109 9.71 -10.27 1.60
C ASP A 109 9.89 -11.24 0.43
N ILE A 110 10.29 -10.72 -0.75
CA ILE A 110 10.51 -11.52 -1.97
C ILE A 110 11.98 -11.95 -2.01
N PRO A 111 12.28 -13.27 -2.08
CA PRO A 111 13.68 -13.76 -2.06
C PRO A 111 14.52 -13.32 -3.26
N ASP A 112 13.90 -13.12 -4.43
CA ASP A 112 14.60 -12.66 -5.62
C ASP A 112 14.83 -11.14 -5.56
N VAL A 113 16.08 -10.73 -5.31
CA VAL A 113 16.46 -9.32 -5.27
C VAL A 113 16.22 -8.59 -6.60
N ASN A 114 16.17 -9.33 -7.72
CA ASN A 114 15.92 -8.78 -9.06
C ASN A 114 14.45 -8.85 -9.46
N TRP A 115 13.56 -9.27 -8.57
CA TRP A 115 12.13 -9.44 -8.85
C TRP A 115 11.54 -8.28 -9.66
N MET A 116 11.80 -7.04 -9.26
CA MET A 116 11.25 -5.84 -9.91
C MET A 116 11.74 -5.62 -11.36
N LEU A 117 12.81 -6.31 -11.77
CA LEU A 117 13.35 -6.24 -13.14
C LEU A 117 12.91 -7.40 -14.03
N ARG A 118 12.13 -8.34 -13.49
CA ARG A 118 11.61 -9.49 -14.25
C ARG A 118 10.68 -9.01 -15.36
N ALA A 119 10.80 -9.62 -16.54
CA ALA A 119 10.02 -9.26 -17.72
C ALA A 119 8.52 -9.54 -17.57
N ASP A 120 8.16 -10.59 -16.82
CA ASP A 120 6.77 -11.04 -16.64
C ASP A 120 5.93 -10.12 -15.76
N ILE A 121 6.55 -9.25 -14.96
CA ILE A 121 5.84 -8.27 -14.10
C ILE A 121 5.90 -6.83 -14.63
N GLN A 122 6.59 -6.57 -15.74
CA GLN A 122 6.74 -5.20 -16.28
C GLN A 122 5.39 -4.57 -16.65
N TRP A 123 4.39 -5.38 -16.98
CA TRP A 123 3.03 -4.91 -17.23
C TRP A 123 2.48 -4.05 -16.06
N ALA A 124 2.88 -4.36 -14.82
CA ALA A 124 2.39 -3.65 -13.64
C ALA A 124 2.99 -2.24 -13.59
N PHE A 125 4.30 -2.10 -13.83
CA PHE A 125 4.97 -0.79 -13.87
C PHE A 125 4.49 0.06 -15.05
N GLU A 126 4.29 -0.55 -16.23
CA GLU A 126 3.66 0.12 -17.37
C GLU A 126 2.26 0.64 -17.03
N SER A 127 1.46 -0.18 -16.34
CA SER A 127 0.10 0.20 -15.94
C SER A 127 0.09 1.32 -14.90
N ILE A 128 1.01 1.29 -13.92
CA ILE A 128 1.21 2.35 -12.93
C ILE A 128 1.47 3.68 -13.63
N CYS A 129 2.38 3.71 -14.59
CA CYS A 129 2.69 4.90 -15.37
C CYS A 129 1.48 5.38 -16.21
N GLN A 130 0.79 4.45 -16.90
CA GLN A 130 -0.36 4.78 -17.75
C GLN A 130 -1.56 5.32 -16.95
N LEU A 131 -1.72 4.88 -15.70
CA LEU A 131 -2.81 5.27 -14.82
C LEU A 131 -2.46 6.45 -13.90
N ASP A 132 -1.26 7.03 -14.06
CA ASP A 132 -0.74 8.13 -13.22
C ASP A 132 -0.75 7.79 -11.72
N LEU A 133 -0.33 6.57 -11.38
CA LEU A 133 -0.26 6.07 -10.02
C LEU A 133 1.14 6.13 -9.46
N SER A 134 1.26 6.23 -8.14
CA SER A 134 2.54 6.12 -7.44
C SER A 134 2.96 4.67 -7.25
N PHE A 135 4.27 4.44 -7.28
CA PHE A 135 4.89 3.19 -6.87
C PHE A 135 5.70 3.42 -5.59
N ASP A 136 5.28 2.80 -4.48
CA ASP A 136 6.02 2.87 -3.23
C ASP A 136 7.08 1.76 -3.19
N ALA A 137 8.34 2.17 -3.30
CA ALA A 137 9.49 1.28 -3.39
C ALA A 137 9.90 0.74 -2.00
N LEU A 138 9.17 -0.26 -1.49
CA LEU A 138 9.48 -0.93 -0.23
C LEU A 138 10.56 -2.00 -0.41
N GLY A 139 11.75 -1.76 0.11
CA GLY A 139 12.87 -2.69 -0.01
C GLY A 139 13.99 -2.44 0.98
N PHE A 140 14.92 -3.38 1.04
CA PHE A 140 16.17 -3.25 1.79
C PHE A 140 17.28 -2.59 0.95
N PRO A 141 18.41 -2.18 1.55
CA PRO A 141 19.52 -1.56 0.81
C PRO A 141 20.00 -2.33 -0.43
N GLN A 142 19.93 -3.66 -0.39
CA GLN A 142 20.29 -4.52 -1.52
C GLN A 142 19.44 -4.32 -2.78
N HIS A 143 18.21 -3.76 -2.64
CA HIS A 143 17.31 -3.50 -3.75
C HIS A 143 17.56 -2.14 -4.43
N LEU A 144 18.31 -1.22 -3.80
CA LEU A 144 18.52 0.14 -4.31
C LEU A 144 19.10 0.19 -5.73
N PRO A 145 20.08 -0.64 -6.14
CA PRO A 145 20.57 -0.65 -7.52
C PRO A 145 19.46 -0.98 -8.54
N ASN A 146 18.55 -1.89 -8.17
CA ASN A 146 17.44 -2.30 -9.04
C ASN A 146 16.34 -1.24 -9.10
N PHE A 147 16.03 -0.56 -7.99
CA PHE A 147 15.14 0.60 -8.01
C PHE A 147 15.69 1.73 -8.89
N LEU A 148 17.02 1.98 -8.84
CA LEU A 148 17.65 2.95 -9.73
C LEU A 148 17.55 2.53 -11.19
N THR A 149 17.63 1.25 -11.49
CA THR A 149 17.48 0.73 -12.86
C THR A 149 16.03 0.90 -13.32
N LEU A 150 15.06 0.52 -12.51
CA LEU A 150 13.64 0.66 -12.79
C LEU A 150 13.24 2.13 -13.04
N ALA A 151 13.76 3.06 -12.24
CA ALA A 151 13.46 4.49 -12.35
C ALA A 151 14.02 5.17 -13.62
N LYS A 152 14.80 4.47 -14.43
CA LYS A 152 15.37 4.97 -15.70
C LYS A 152 14.56 4.51 -16.93
N TRP A 153 13.57 3.68 -16.74
CA TRP A 153 12.68 3.21 -17.79
C TRP A 153 11.51 4.17 -17.97
#